data_85cfd029382f5915b1ec95ab4f085c60
#
_entry.id   85cfd029382f5915b1ec95ab4f085c60
#
_cell.length_a   1.000
_cell.length_b   1.000
_cell.length_c   1.000
_cell.angle_alpha   90.00
_cell.angle_beta   90.00
_cell.angle_gamma   90.00
#
_symmetry.space_group_name_H-M   'P 1'
#
loop_
_entity.id
_entity.type
_entity.pdbx_description
1 polymer ?
#
loop_
_entity_poly.entity_id
_entity_poly.type
_entity_poly.pdbx_seq_one_letter_code
_entity_poly.pdbx_strand_id
1 'polypeptide(L)'
;MSHYPQEKIKPYNEDEGKAAQVEKMFDHIAPAYDNLNHLMSWGIDKSWRKKAIRLLKPYHPQRIMDVATGTGDFAIQACQMLQPAELIGTDISEGMMNVGREKVKQLGLDKQISFAKEDCTALSFPDNRFDAITVAFGIRNFEHLDLGLKEMYRVLVPGGHLV
;
A
#
# COMPACT_ATOMS: atom_id res chain seq x y z
N MET A 1 3.62 19.21 -14.79
CA MET A 1 5.09 19.02 -14.86
C MET A 1 5.48 18.16 -13.67
N SER A 2 6.31 17.11 -13.86
CA SER A 2 6.75 16.29 -12.73
C SER A 2 7.69 17.11 -11.85
N HIS A 3 7.41 17.16 -10.54
CA HIS A 3 8.19 17.96 -9.58
C HIS A 3 9.40 17.19 -9.05
N TYR A 4 9.36 15.86 -9.07
CA TYR A 4 10.39 15.01 -8.45
C TYR A 4 11.10 14.11 -9.48
N PRO A 5 12.41 13.87 -9.34
CA PRO A 5 13.17 13.05 -10.28
C PRO A 5 12.61 11.63 -10.46
N GLN A 6 12.11 11.00 -9.38
CA GLN A 6 11.55 9.65 -9.42
C GLN A 6 10.27 9.54 -10.25
N GLU A 7 9.51 10.63 -10.42
CA GLU A 7 8.29 10.63 -11.25
C GLU A 7 8.60 10.37 -12.73
N LYS A 8 9.82 10.68 -13.17
CA LYS A 8 10.29 10.52 -14.55
C LYS A 8 10.81 9.11 -14.85
N ILE A 9 11.10 8.33 -13.82
CA ILE A 9 11.64 6.98 -13.99
C ILE A 9 10.51 6.03 -14.35
N LYS A 10 10.58 5.46 -15.57
CA LYS A 10 9.63 4.47 -16.08
C LYS A 10 10.28 3.08 -16.10
N PRO A 11 9.53 2.00 -15.82
CA PRO A 11 10.04 0.62 -15.91
C PRO A 11 10.43 0.21 -17.33
N TYR A 12 9.73 0.72 -18.33
CA TYR A 12 9.91 0.40 -19.75
C TYR A 12 10.00 1.67 -20.58
N ASN A 13 10.61 1.58 -21.78
CA ASN A 13 10.70 2.68 -22.73
C ASN A 13 9.50 2.73 -23.70
N GLU A 14 8.30 2.64 -23.16
CA GLU A 14 7.05 2.69 -23.95
C GLU A 14 6.40 4.09 -23.82
N ASP A 15 5.54 4.43 -24.78
CA ASP A 15 4.81 5.73 -24.78
C ASP A 15 3.71 5.79 -23.71
N GLU A 16 3.42 4.68 -23.03
CA GLU A 16 2.44 4.62 -21.96
C GLU A 16 2.86 5.44 -20.73
N GLY A 17 1.86 5.90 -19.95
CA GLY A 17 2.07 6.56 -18.66
C GLY A 17 2.83 5.67 -17.67
N LYS A 18 3.50 6.28 -16.72
CA LYS A 18 4.29 5.56 -15.70
C LYS A 18 3.42 4.59 -14.89
N ALA A 19 2.22 5.01 -14.48
CA ALA A 19 1.31 4.18 -13.68
C ALA A 19 0.97 2.87 -14.40
N ALA A 20 0.62 2.93 -15.70
CA ALA A 20 0.31 1.73 -16.49
C ALA A 20 1.52 0.79 -16.63
N GLN A 21 2.73 1.34 -16.80
CA GLN A 21 3.95 0.53 -16.87
C GLN A 21 4.29 -0.11 -15.54
N VAL A 22 4.09 0.60 -14.43
CA VAL A 22 4.28 0.09 -13.06
C VAL A 22 3.28 -1.02 -12.77
N GLU A 23 2.01 -0.85 -13.14
CA GLU A 23 0.97 -1.90 -13.01
C GLU A 23 1.38 -3.18 -13.76
N LYS A 24 1.70 -3.07 -15.06
CA LYS A 24 2.17 -4.21 -15.87
C LYS A 24 3.38 -4.92 -15.27
N MET A 25 4.36 -4.15 -14.80
CA MET A 25 5.56 -4.70 -14.18
C MET A 25 5.22 -5.52 -12.93
N PHE A 26 4.42 -4.98 -12.03
CA PHE A 26 4.04 -5.66 -10.80
C PHE A 26 3.12 -6.86 -11.04
N ASP A 27 2.18 -6.77 -11.96
CA ASP A 27 1.35 -7.92 -12.36
C ASP A 27 2.21 -9.08 -12.89
N HIS A 28 3.25 -8.77 -13.66
CA HIS A 28 4.14 -9.80 -14.22
C HIS A 28 4.99 -10.50 -13.15
N ILE A 29 5.48 -9.76 -12.15
CA ILE A 29 6.36 -10.32 -11.11
C ILE A 29 5.61 -10.83 -9.87
N ALA A 30 4.30 -10.57 -9.78
CA ALA A 30 3.49 -10.88 -8.60
C ALA A 30 3.71 -12.30 -8.02
N PRO A 31 3.76 -13.38 -8.84
CA PRO A 31 3.94 -14.74 -8.31
C PRO A 31 5.29 -14.97 -7.61
N ALA A 32 6.32 -14.21 -7.98
CA ALA A 32 7.68 -14.36 -7.45
C ALA A 32 8.07 -13.25 -6.47
N TYR A 33 7.22 -12.24 -6.32
CA TYR A 33 7.56 -10.98 -5.63
C TYR A 33 7.99 -11.18 -4.17
N ASP A 34 7.25 -11.96 -3.41
CA ASP A 34 7.55 -12.18 -1.99
C ASP A 34 8.90 -12.86 -1.79
N ASN A 35 9.22 -13.86 -2.61
CA ASN A 35 10.49 -14.55 -2.57
C ASN A 35 11.65 -13.62 -2.91
N LEU A 36 11.48 -12.77 -3.92
CA LEU A 36 12.48 -11.77 -4.31
C LEU A 36 12.70 -10.73 -3.21
N ASN A 37 11.63 -10.20 -2.62
CA ASN A 37 11.73 -9.23 -1.54
C ASN A 37 12.41 -9.81 -0.29
N HIS A 38 12.04 -11.03 0.11
CA HIS A 38 12.69 -11.67 1.26
C HIS A 38 14.16 -11.94 1.03
N LEU A 39 14.53 -12.36 -0.19
CA LEU A 39 15.92 -12.60 -0.55
C LEU A 39 16.73 -11.28 -0.55
N MET A 40 16.19 -10.19 -1.10
CA MET A 40 16.89 -8.91 -1.24
C MET A 40 16.98 -8.12 0.07
N SER A 41 16.00 -8.25 0.96
CA SER A 41 15.92 -7.46 2.20
C SER A 41 16.55 -8.15 3.42
N TRP A 42 16.88 -9.45 3.33
CA TRP A 42 17.35 -10.25 4.48
C TRP A 42 16.39 -10.16 5.68
N GLY A 43 15.08 -9.91 5.43
CA GLY A 43 14.08 -9.75 6.48
C GLY A 43 14.10 -8.40 7.23
N ILE A 44 14.96 -7.46 6.82
CA ILE A 44 15.04 -6.10 7.40
C ILE A 44 13.71 -5.34 7.17
N ASP A 45 13.07 -5.58 6.04
CA ASP A 45 11.75 -5.02 5.69
C ASP A 45 10.69 -5.31 6.77
N LYS A 46 10.66 -6.52 7.32
CA LYS A 46 9.75 -6.90 8.41
C LYS A 46 9.99 -6.08 9.68
N SER A 47 11.25 -5.80 9.99
CA SER A 47 11.61 -5.00 11.16
C SER A 47 11.17 -3.54 11.00
N TRP A 48 11.35 -2.96 9.81
CA TRP A 48 10.94 -1.58 9.54
C TRP A 48 9.43 -1.42 9.57
N ARG A 49 8.68 -2.34 8.95
CA ARG A 49 7.22 -2.35 9.05
C ARG A 49 6.74 -2.43 10.50
N LYS A 50 7.35 -3.31 11.32
CA LYS A 50 7.04 -3.38 12.76
C LYS A 50 7.28 -2.06 13.48
N LYS A 51 8.37 -1.36 13.17
CA LYS A 51 8.65 -0.05 13.77
C LYS A 51 7.60 0.98 13.39
N ALA A 52 7.23 1.06 12.10
CA ALA A 52 6.20 1.95 11.61
C ALA A 52 4.84 1.67 12.28
N ILE A 53 4.42 0.40 12.33
CA ILE A 53 3.16 0.01 12.99
C ILE A 53 3.15 0.38 14.48
N ARG A 54 4.29 0.24 15.18
CA ARG A 54 4.39 0.63 16.59
C ARG A 54 4.12 2.12 16.83
N LEU A 55 4.41 3.00 15.86
CA LEU A 55 4.09 4.42 15.96
C LEU A 55 2.57 4.65 15.98
N LEU A 56 1.79 3.80 15.33
CA LEU A 56 0.33 3.88 15.32
C LEU A 56 -0.33 3.27 16.56
N LYS A 57 0.37 2.39 17.29
CA LYS A 57 -0.21 1.64 18.42
C LYS A 57 -0.86 2.52 19.50
N PRO A 58 -0.27 3.67 19.91
CA PRO A 58 -0.87 4.53 20.95
C PRO A 58 -2.21 5.14 20.53
N TYR A 59 -2.49 5.23 19.25
CA TYR A 59 -3.70 5.88 18.70
C TYR A 59 -4.87 4.92 18.46
N HIS A 60 -4.64 3.59 18.59
CA HIS A 60 -5.67 2.55 18.43
C HIS A 60 -6.55 2.73 17.17
N PRO A 61 -5.97 2.90 15.97
CA PRO A 61 -6.75 3.14 14.76
C PRO A 61 -7.68 1.97 14.47
N GLN A 62 -8.93 2.27 14.13
CA GLN A 62 -9.95 1.27 13.84
C GLN A 62 -10.19 1.07 12.33
N ARG A 63 -9.94 2.10 11.53
CA ARG A 63 -10.09 2.08 10.06
C ARG A 63 -8.77 2.47 9.44
N ILE A 64 -8.09 1.48 8.88
CA ILE A 64 -6.74 1.64 8.32
C ILE A 64 -6.80 1.43 6.80
N MET A 65 -6.10 2.26 6.05
CA MET A 65 -5.80 2.03 4.63
C MET A 65 -4.32 1.79 4.44
N ASP A 66 -3.96 0.73 3.71
CA ASP A 66 -2.57 0.45 3.30
C ASP A 66 -2.44 0.76 1.80
N VAL A 67 -1.72 1.82 1.47
CA VAL A 67 -1.57 2.32 0.09
C VAL A 67 -0.39 1.65 -0.58
N ALA A 68 -0.57 1.26 -1.85
CA ALA A 68 0.38 0.43 -2.60
C ALA A 68 0.74 -0.84 -1.82
N THR A 69 -0.31 -1.52 -1.38
CA THR A 69 -0.24 -2.67 -0.46
C THR A 69 0.49 -3.87 -1.06
N GLY A 70 0.53 -3.98 -2.39
CA GLY A 70 1.14 -5.09 -3.10
C GLY A 70 0.52 -6.44 -2.71
N THR A 71 1.34 -7.36 -2.25
CA THR A 71 0.91 -8.69 -1.76
C THR A 71 0.37 -8.66 -0.32
N GLY A 72 0.13 -7.49 0.25
CA GLY A 72 -0.54 -7.30 1.54
C GLY A 72 0.32 -7.54 2.79
N ASP A 73 1.62 -7.68 2.67
CA ASP A 73 2.49 -7.97 3.84
C ASP A 73 2.41 -6.93 4.94
N PHE A 74 2.35 -5.63 4.57
CA PHE A 74 2.22 -4.56 5.56
C PHE A 74 0.81 -4.56 6.17
N ALA A 75 -0.22 -4.70 5.36
CA ALA A 75 -1.61 -4.81 5.79
C ALA A 75 -1.81 -5.96 6.78
N ILE A 76 -1.30 -7.16 6.46
CA ILE A 76 -1.37 -8.35 7.33
C ILE A 76 -0.68 -8.05 8.67
N GLN A 77 0.54 -7.51 8.63
CA GLN A 77 1.29 -7.23 9.85
C GLN A 77 0.63 -6.14 10.70
N ALA A 78 0.08 -5.09 10.07
CA ALA A 78 -0.66 -4.04 10.75
C ALA A 78 -1.94 -4.60 11.40
N CYS A 79 -2.70 -5.42 10.69
CA CYS A 79 -3.90 -6.07 11.23
C CYS A 79 -3.59 -6.92 12.45
N GLN A 80 -2.55 -7.75 12.39
CA GLN A 80 -2.14 -8.61 13.51
C GLN A 80 -1.66 -7.82 14.74
N MET A 81 -1.00 -6.69 14.54
CA MET A 81 -0.41 -5.90 15.64
C MET A 81 -1.36 -4.86 16.25
N LEU A 82 -2.27 -4.29 15.45
CA LEU A 82 -3.17 -3.19 15.85
C LEU A 82 -4.59 -3.68 16.10
N GLN A 83 -4.99 -4.79 15.48
CA GLN A 83 -6.34 -5.37 15.55
C GLN A 83 -7.44 -4.34 15.24
N PRO A 84 -7.38 -3.66 14.07
CA PRO A 84 -8.39 -2.68 13.69
C PRO A 84 -9.73 -3.37 13.39
N ALA A 85 -10.81 -2.61 13.40
CA ALA A 85 -12.12 -3.09 12.96
C ALA A 85 -12.14 -3.36 11.44
N GLU A 86 -11.40 -2.56 10.67
CA GLU A 86 -11.31 -2.67 9.22
C GLU A 86 -9.91 -2.25 8.73
N LEU A 87 -9.36 -3.00 7.78
CA LEU A 87 -8.16 -2.62 7.04
C LEU A 87 -8.40 -2.85 5.55
N ILE A 88 -8.15 -1.83 4.73
CA ILE A 88 -8.27 -1.90 3.28
C ILE A 88 -6.88 -1.72 2.67
N GLY A 89 -6.38 -2.76 1.99
CA GLY A 89 -5.19 -2.66 1.14
C GLY A 89 -5.56 -2.15 -0.26
N THR A 90 -4.91 -1.10 -0.72
CA THR A 90 -5.15 -0.52 -2.03
C THR A 90 -3.92 -0.63 -2.92
N ASP A 91 -4.11 -1.01 -4.17
CA ASP A 91 -3.04 -1.08 -5.17
C ASP A 91 -3.60 -0.90 -6.58
N ILE A 92 -2.75 -0.54 -7.54
CA ILE A 92 -3.10 -0.52 -8.97
C ILE A 92 -2.96 -1.91 -9.60
N SER A 93 -2.09 -2.77 -9.04
CA SER A 93 -1.82 -4.13 -9.53
C SER A 93 -2.81 -5.14 -8.96
N GLU A 94 -3.72 -5.61 -9.79
CA GLU A 94 -4.66 -6.67 -9.41
C GLU A 94 -3.94 -8.01 -9.17
N GLY A 95 -2.89 -8.29 -9.93
CA GLY A 95 -2.06 -9.49 -9.76
C GLY A 95 -1.43 -9.57 -8.38
N MET A 96 -0.87 -8.46 -7.89
CA MET A 96 -0.30 -8.38 -6.54
C MET A 96 -1.37 -8.57 -5.46
N MET A 97 -2.51 -7.91 -5.58
CA MET A 97 -3.61 -8.03 -4.62
C MET A 97 -4.21 -9.44 -4.59
N ASN A 98 -4.24 -10.16 -5.71
CA ASN A 98 -4.71 -11.55 -5.73
C ASN A 98 -3.83 -12.45 -4.87
N VAL A 99 -2.50 -12.29 -4.93
CA VAL A 99 -1.59 -12.97 -4.00
C VAL A 99 -1.91 -12.59 -2.55
N GLY A 100 -2.16 -11.31 -2.28
CA GLY A 100 -2.55 -10.81 -0.97
C GLY A 100 -3.84 -11.43 -0.44
N ARG A 101 -4.88 -11.53 -1.29
CA ARG A 101 -6.18 -12.15 -0.94
C ARG A 101 -6.02 -13.61 -0.51
N GLU A 102 -5.19 -14.38 -1.24
CA GLU A 102 -4.91 -15.76 -0.88
C GLU A 102 -4.18 -15.86 0.46
N LYS A 103 -3.18 -15.01 0.72
CA LYS A 103 -2.47 -14.97 2.01
C LYS A 103 -3.41 -14.63 3.16
N VAL A 104 -4.25 -13.61 3.00
CA VAL A 104 -5.22 -13.15 4.01
C VAL A 104 -6.21 -14.26 4.33
N LYS A 105 -6.71 -14.97 3.31
CA LYS A 105 -7.62 -16.11 3.46
C LYS A 105 -6.97 -17.27 4.21
N GLN A 106 -5.72 -17.62 3.85
CA GLN A 106 -4.97 -18.68 4.54
C GLN A 106 -4.72 -18.37 6.02
N LEU A 107 -4.61 -17.08 6.37
CA LEU A 107 -4.41 -16.61 7.74
C LEU A 107 -5.73 -16.39 8.51
N GLY A 108 -6.88 -16.55 7.87
CA GLY A 108 -8.19 -16.30 8.48
C GLY A 108 -8.47 -14.83 8.79
N LEU A 109 -7.85 -13.90 8.04
CA LEU A 109 -7.96 -12.44 8.23
C LEU A 109 -8.92 -11.79 7.21
N ASP A 110 -9.56 -12.56 6.37
CA ASP A 110 -10.44 -12.11 5.28
C ASP A 110 -11.70 -11.35 5.74
N LYS A 111 -12.06 -11.43 7.02
CA LYS A 111 -13.11 -10.60 7.60
C LYS A 111 -12.65 -9.21 8.03
N GLN A 112 -11.35 -9.01 8.21
CA GLN A 112 -10.77 -7.76 8.69
C GLN A 112 -10.00 -7.01 7.60
N ILE A 113 -9.42 -7.74 6.65
CA ILE A 113 -8.62 -7.19 5.54
C ILE A 113 -9.36 -7.41 4.23
N SER A 114 -9.61 -6.33 3.51
CA SER A 114 -10.08 -6.34 2.14
C SER A 114 -9.09 -5.65 1.20
N PHE A 115 -9.24 -5.88 -0.11
CA PHE A 115 -8.39 -5.27 -1.13
C PHE A 115 -9.25 -4.54 -2.17
N ALA A 116 -8.85 -3.34 -2.52
CA ALA A 116 -9.49 -2.51 -3.53
C ALA A 116 -8.47 -2.03 -4.57
N LYS A 117 -8.84 -2.13 -5.86
CA LYS A 117 -8.02 -1.54 -6.94
C LYS A 117 -8.26 -0.05 -6.95
N GLU A 118 -7.22 0.74 -6.65
CA GLU A 118 -7.28 2.19 -6.52
C GLU A 118 -6.03 2.83 -7.12
N ASP A 119 -6.23 3.95 -7.79
CA ASP A 119 -5.16 4.88 -8.09
C ASP A 119 -5.00 5.85 -6.90
N CYS A 120 -3.83 5.85 -6.26
CA CYS A 120 -3.57 6.72 -5.12
C CYS A 120 -3.69 8.22 -5.43
N THR A 121 -3.71 8.62 -6.70
CA THR A 121 -3.90 10.01 -7.13
C THR A 121 -5.36 10.42 -7.26
N ALA A 122 -6.30 9.47 -7.16
CA ALA A 122 -7.75 9.68 -7.29
C ALA A 122 -8.53 8.60 -6.52
N LEU A 123 -8.37 8.57 -5.20
CA LEU A 123 -9.01 7.57 -4.34
C LEU A 123 -10.54 7.70 -4.35
N SER A 124 -11.25 6.58 -4.52
CA SER A 124 -12.72 6.55 -4.55
C SER A 124 -13.39 6.73 -3.18
N PHE A 125 -12.60 6.77 -2.10
CA PHE A 125 -13.09 6.90 -0.74
C PHE A 125 -13.54 8.34 -0.41
N PRO A 126 -14.54 8.51 0.47
CA PRO A 126 -14.94 9.84 0.93
C PRO A 126 -13.87 10.49 1.84
N ASP A 127 -13.99 11.80 2.02
CA ASP A 127 -13.17 12.55 2.97
C ASP A 127 -13.31 12.00 4.39
N ASN A 128 -12.23 12.08 5.18
CA ASN A 128 -12.25 11.70 6.59
C ASN A 128 -12.72 10.24 6.85
N ARG A 129 -12.29 9.31 6.00
CA ARG A 129 -12.71 7.90 6.09
C ARG A 129 -11.83 7.06 7.03
N PHE A 130 -10.52 7.33 7.08
CA PHE A 130 -9.54 6.49 7.75
C PHE A 130 -8.88 7.16 8.95
N ASP A 131 -8.65 6.39 10.01
CA ASP A 131 -7.96 6.85 11.22
C ASP A 131 -6.43 6.81 11.04
N ALA A 132 -5.95 5.88 10.22
CA ALA A 132 -4.54 5.78 9.85
C ALA A 132 -4.37 5.31 8.41
N ILE A 133 -3.26 5.72 7.83
CA ILE A 133 -2.78 5.26 6.52
C ILE A 133 -1.36 4.75 6.67
N THR A 134 -1.08 3.62 6.05
CA THR A 134 0.28 3.10 5.89
C THR A 134 0.68 3.13 4.42
N VAL A 135 1.94 3.43 4.13
CA VAL A 135 2.52 3.31 2.79
C VAL A 135 4.00 2.96 2.89
N ALA A 136 4.41 1.86 2.27
CA ALA A 136 5.81 1.45 2.28
C ALA A 136 6.28 1.15 0.86
N PHE A 137 7.51 1.56 0.53
CA PHE A 137 8.19 1.28 -0.74
C PHE A 137 7.43 1.69 -2.01
N GLY A 138 6.11 1.59 -2.06
CA GLY A 138 5.28 1.92 -3.22
C GLY A 138 5.32 3.41 -3.58
N ILE A 139 5.47 4.29 -2.59
CA ILE A 139 5.47 5.75 -2.77
C ILE A 139 6.51 6.23 -3.80
N ARG A 140 7.65 5.56 -3.92
CA ARG A 140 8.69 5.87 -4.93
C ARG A 140 8.23 5.65 -6.37
N ASN A 141 7.20 4.85 -6.57
CA ASN A 141 6.67 4.50 -7.89
C ASN A 141 5.52 5.41 -8.33
N PHE A 142 5.06 6.32 -7.48
CA PHE A 142 3.97 7.23 -7.82
C PHE A 142 4.34 8.09 -9.04
N GLU A 143 3.39 8.21 -9.97
CA GLU A 143 3.54 9.09 -11.14
C GLU A 143 3.37 10.56 -10.75
N HIS A 144 2.50 10.85 -9.79
CA HIS A 144 2.22 12.17 -9.24
C HIS A 144 2.20 12.12 -7.71
N LEU A 145 3.37 12.30 -7.10
CA LEU A 145 3.54 12.17 -5.64
C LEU A 145 2.66 13.16 -4.87
N ASP A 146 2.63 14.43 -5.29
CA ASP A 146 1.84 15.47 -4.62
C ASP A 146 0.33 15.17 -4.63
N LEU A 147 -0.18 14.62 -5.73
CA LEU A 147 -1.59 14.22 -5.83
C LEU A 147 -1.88 13.05 -4.90
N GLY A 148 -1.01 12.04 -4.88
CA GLY A 148 -1.15 10.91 -3.96
C GLY A 148 -1.14 11.34 -2.50
N LEU A 149 -0.24 12.24 -2.11
CA LEU A 149 -0.19 12.77 -0.73
C LEU A 149 -1.44 13.60 -0.40
N LYS A 150 -1.97 14.39 -1.34
CA LYS A 150 -3.22 15.15 -1.16
C LYS A 150 -4.42 14.24 -0.96
N GLU A 151 -4.53 13.17 -1.73
CA GLU A 151 -5.61 12.20 -1.61
C GLU A 151 -5.53 11.44 -0.27
N MET A 152 -4.33 10.99 0.13
CA MET A 152 -4.14 10.39 1.44
C MET A 152 -4.53 11.36 2.57
N TYR A 153 -4.15 12.64 2.47
CA TYR A 153 -4.55 13.66 3.44
C TYR A 153 -6.07 13.88 3.47
N ARG A 154 -6.73 13.91 2.30
CA ARG A 154 -8.18 14.11 2.17
C ARG A 154 -8.98 13.01 2.85
N VAL A 155 -8.57 11.76 2.67
CA VAL A 155 -9.28 10.60 3.23
C VAL A 155 -8.95 10.30 4.69
N LEU A 156 -7.91 10.93 5.27
CA LEU A 156 -7.61 10.87 6.70
C LEU A 156 -8.57 11.75 7.50
N VAL A 157 -9.01 11.25 8.64
CA VAL A 157 -9.75 12.06 9.62
C VAL A 157 -8.85 13.16 10.22
N PRO A 158 -9.41 14.28 10.69
CA PRO A 158 -8.64 15.24 11.50
C PRO A 158 -7.98 14.53 12.69
N GLY A 159 -6.67 14.68 12.85
CA GLY A 159 -5.89 13.96 13.84
C GLY A 159 -5.51 12.53 13.45
N GLY A 160 -5.84 12.09 12.24
CA GLY A 160 -5.39 10.81 11.69
C GLY A 160 -3.89 10.79 11.39
N HIS A 161 -3.31 9.61 11.22
CA HIS A 161 -1.86 9.41 11.13
C HIS A 161 -1.48 8.72 9.82
N LEU A 162 -0.47 9.26 9.14
CA LEU A 162 0.20 8.64 7.98
C LEU A 162 1.61 8.16 8.40
N VAL A 163 1.95 6.91 8.11
CA VAL A 163 3.29 6.31 8.35
C VAL A 163 3.78 5.53 7.16
#